data_b2a0038768e8ccb8f668568d7f3208c0
#
_entry.id   b2a0038768e8ccb8f668568d7f3208c0
#
_cell.length_a   1.000
_cell.length_b   1.000
_cell.length_c   1.000
_cell.angle_alpha   90.00
_cell.angle_beta   90.00
_cell.angle_gamma   90.00
#
_symmetry.space_group_name_H-M   'P 1'
#
loop_
_entity.id
_entity.type
_entity.pdbx_description
1 polymer ?
#
loop_
_entity_poly.entity_id
_entity_poly.type
_entity_poly.pdbx_seq_one_letter_code
_entity_poly.pdbx_strand_id
1 'polypeptide(L)'
;MTTTTLDVAAIKADFPLLGREVHGHPIVYLDSAATSQKPRQVLNALTRYYEEINANIHRGAYHIAEQATTAVENSRAALARFVGAPETTEIVFAKNATEAINLVAHSWGRTNLGSGDVVLLTAMEHHANIVPWQQLAAERGVEVRWIPVGDDGHLDLSDLDHLLDGVRLVAVSAASNVLGTLPPIRWIADAAHAVGALCLVDASQWVPHQPTDVAAWDCDFVVFTGHKMCGPTGVGVLWGRSDLLDS
;
A
#
# COMPACT_ATOMS: atom_id res chain seq x y z
N MET A 1 5.17 -10.84 -32.39
CA MET A 1 4.40 -10.22 -31.30
C MET A 1 3.78 -8.95 -31.85
N THR A 2 2.48 -8.91 -32.07
CA THR A 2 1.73 -7.72 -32.49
C THR A 2 1.75 -6.76 -31.29
N THR A 3 2.49 -5.66 -31.39
CA THR A 3 2.39 -4.55 -30.44
C THR A 3 1.00 -3.94 -30.57
N THR A 4 0.11 -4.29 -29.65
CA THR A 4 -1.19 -3.63 -29.55
C THR A 4 -0.91 -2.19 -29.15
N THR A 5 -1.09 -1.25 -30.06
CA THR A 5 -0.94 0.19 -29.78
C THR A 5 -2.04 0.58 -28.79
N LEU A 6 -1.63 1.12 -27.62
CA LEU A 6 -2.56 1.59 -26.59
C LEU A 6 -3.40 2.74 -27.14
N ASP A 7 -4.74 2.60 -27.13
CA ASP A 7 -5.65 3.69 -27.52
C ASP A 7 -5.80 4.68 -26.35
N VAL A 8 -4.88 5.64 -26.31
CA VAL A 8 -4.84 6.68 -25.27
C VAL A 8 -6.10 7.54 -25.26
N ALA A 9 -6.71 7.79 -26.44
CA ALA A 9 -7.92 8.61 -26.53
C ALA A 9 -9.13 7.89 -25.91
N ALA A 10 -9.29 6.61 -26.20
CA ALA A 10 -10.35 5.78 -25.62
C ALA A 10 -10.18 5.66 -24.10
N ILE A 11 -8.97 5.40 -23.61
CA ILE A 11 -8.70 5.33 -22.18
C ILE A 11 -8.99 6.67 -21.50
N LYS A 12 -8.51 7.79 -22.07
CA LYS A 12 -8.72 9.13 -21.51
C LYS A 12 -10.21 9.49 -21.43
N ALA A 13 -11.04 9.03 -22.37
CA ALA A 13 -12.48 9.26 -22.39
C ALA A 13 -13.22 8.63 -21.19
N ASP A 14 -12.66 7.58 -20.59
CA ASP A 14 -13.19 6.96 -19.37
C ASP A 14 -13.04 7.85 -18.12
N PHE A 15 -12.18 8.85 -18.17
CA PHE A 15 -11.89 9.75 -17.05
C PHE A 15 -12.55 11.12 -17.24
N PRO A 16 -13.74 11.38 -16.65
CA PRO A 16 -14.52 12.60 -16.94
C PRO A 16 -13.78 13.91 -16.66
N LEU A 17 -12.94 13.94 -15.62
CA LEU A 17 -12.15 15.12 -15.27
C LEU A 17 -11.15 15.47 -16.37
N LEU A 18 -10.57 14.50 -17.06
CA LEU A 18 -9.57 14.72 -18.11
C LEU A 18 -10.18 15.27 -19.41
N GLY A 19 -11.49 15.26 -19.53
CA GLY A 19 -12.23 15.90 -20.63
C GLY A 19 -12.55 17.38 -20.41
N ARG A 20 -12.17 17.96 -19.26
CA ARG A 20 -12.45 19.35 -18.94
C ARG A 20 -11.46 20.32 -19.59
N GLU A 21 -11.92 21.55 -19.78
CA GLU A 21 -11.05 22.68 -20.11
C GLU A 21 -10.82 23.55 -18.86
N VAL A 22 -9.63 24.12 -18.76
CA VAL A 22 -9.22 25.07 -17.74
C VAL A 22 -8.63 26.29 -18.45
N HIS A 23 -9.19 27.46 -18.21
CA HIS A 23 -8.81 28.70 -18.88
C HIS A 23 -8.84 28.61 -20.44
N GLY A 24 -9.80 27.85 -20.99
CA GLY A 24 -9.96 27.67 -22.45
C GLY A 24 -8.99 26.68 -23.09
N HIS A 25 -8.25 25.92 -22.28
CA HIS A 25 -7.31 24.89 -22.75
C HIS A 25 -7.69 23.51 -22.19
N PRO A 26 -7.49 22.42 -22.95
CA PRO A 26 -7.63 21.05 -22.43
C PRO A 26 -6.75 20.86 -21.19
N ILE A 27 -7.30 20.21 -20.16
CA ILE A 27 -6.54 19.94 -18.94
C ILE A 27 -5.36 19.00 -19.22
N VAL A 28 -4.19 19.34 -18.65
CA VAL A 28 -3.02 18.47 -18.54
C VAL A 28 -2.84 18.15 -17.07
N TYR A 29 -3.07 16.89 -16.67
CA TYR A 29 -2.95 16.45 -15.29
C TYR A 29 -1.71 15.55 -15.14
N LEU A 30 -0.69 16.03 -14.41
CA LEU A 30 0.61 15.36 -14.23
C LEU A 30 0.90 15.02 -12.76
N ASP A 31 -0.13 15.01 -11.89
CA ASP A 31 0.02 14.82 -10.45
C ASP A 31 -0.61 13.49 -9.97
N SER A 32 -0.52 12.44 -10.80
CA SER A 32 -1.08 11.12 -10.46
C SER A 32 -0.35 10.44 -9.29
N ALA A 33 0.90 10.81 -9.02
CA ALA A 33 1.65 10.33 -7.85
C ALA A 33 1.04 10.82 -6.52
N ALA A 34 0.41 12.00 -6.50
CA ALA A 34 -0.33 12.49 -5.36
C ALA A 34 -1.71 11.83 -5.26
N THR A 35 -2.48 11.81 -6.36
CA THR A 35 -3.78 11.11 -6.48
C THR A 35 -4.11 10.87 -7.95
N SER A 36 -4.54 9.67 -8.31
CA SER A 36 -5.01 9.39 -9.68
C SER A 36 -6.42 9.90 -9.91
N GLN A 37 -6.78 10.17 -11.16
CA GLN A 37 -8.17 10.48 -11.53
C GLN A 37 -9.03 9.21 -11.48
N LYS A 38 -10.37 9.39 -11.42
CA LYS A 38 -11.32 8.29 -11.25
C LYS A 38 -12.04 8.03 -12.57
N PRO A 39 -12.01 6.80 -13.08
CA PRO A 39 -12.74 6.45 -14.28
C PRO A 39 -14.25 6.36 -14.02
N ARG A 40 -15.04 6.45 -15.09
CA ARG A 40 -16.51 6.38 -15.05
C ARG A 40 -17.01 5.15 -14.30
N GLN A 41 -16.35 4.02 -14.47
CA GLN A 41 -16.68 2.75 -13.83
C GLN A 41 -16.64 2.86 -12.29
N VAL A 42 -15.62 3.50 -11.73
CA VAL A 42 -15.48 3.71 -10.29
C VAL A 42 -16.53 4.70 -9.77
N LEU A 43 -16.77 5.81 -10.51
CA LEU A 43 -17.80 6.78 -10.14
C LEU A 43 -19.19 6.16 -10.13
N ASN A 44 -19.51 5.37 -11.16
CA ASN A 44 -20.79 4.67 -11.27
C ASN A 44 -20.96 3.61 -10.16
N ALA A 45 -19.89 2.89 -9.79
CA ALA A 45 -19.95 1.90 -8.72
C ALA A 45 -20.26 2.55 -7.37
N LEU A 46 -19.68 3.73 -7.08
CA LEU A 46 -19.98 4.50 -5.87
C LEU A 46 -21.43 4.98 -5.84
N THR A 47 -21.91 5.55 -6.95
CA THR A 47 -23.29 6.03 -7.10
C THR A 47 -24.27 4.87 -6.90
N ARG A 48 -24.07 3.77 -7.62
CA ARG A 48 -24.89 2.57 -7.53
C ARG A 48 -24.93 1.98 -6.12
N TYR A 49 -23.82 1.98 -5.40
CA TYR A 49 -23.78 1.50 -4.03
C TYR A 49 -24.80 2.27 -3.16
N TYR A 50 -24.76 3.61 -3.20
CA TYR A 50 -25.66 4.44 -2.40
C TYR A 50 -27.11 4.41 -2.85
N GLU A 51 -27.36 4.27 -4.15
CA GLU A 51 -28.70 4.24 -4.71
C GLU A 51 -29.40 2.88 -4.55
N GLU A 52 -28.66 1.76 -4.57
CA GLU A 52 -29.26 0.43 -4.71
C GLU A 52 -29.00 -0.50 -3.51
N ILE A 53 -27.79 -0.48 -2.91
CA ILE A 53 -27.35 -1.51 -1.97
C ILE A 53 -26.72 -0.99 -0.67
N ASN A 54 -26.90 0.29 -0.35
CA ASN A 54 -26.34 0.87 0.89
C ASN A 54 -26.99 0.26 2.12
N ALA A 55 -26.28 -0.65 2.79
CA ALA A 55 -26.74 -1.31 4.00
C ALA A 55 -25.57 -1.70 4.92
N ASN A 56 -25.89 -2.05 6.18
CA ASN A 56 -24.90 -2.58 7.11
C ASN A 56 -24.45 -3.98 6.67
N ILE A 57 -23.15 -4.16 6.52
CA ILE A 57 -22.54 -5.42 6.09
C ILE A 57 -22.45 -6.44 7.23
N HIS A 58 -22.38 -7.75 6.89
CA HIS A 58 -22.15 -8.93 7.74
C HIS A 58 -23.28 -9.30 8.71
N ARG A 59 -24.04 -8.36 9.28
CA ARG A 59 -25.02 -8.64 10.35
C ARG A 59 -26.47 -8.45 9.94
N GLY A 60 -26.72 -7.96 8.73
CA GLY A 60 -28.10 -7.75 8.24
C GLY A 60 -28.66 -9.03 7.64
N ALA A 61 -29.81 -9.50 8.16
CA ALA A 61 -30.52 -10.67 7.63
C ALA A 61 -31.60 -10.27 6.60
N TYR A 62 -31.33 -9.28 5.76
CA TYR A 62 -32.24 -8.80 4.71
C TYR A 62 -31.48 -8.59 3.38
N HIS A 63 -32.21 -8.65 2.28
CA HIS A 63 -31.68 -8.74 0.93
C HIS A 63 -30.62 -7.69 0.58
N ILE A 64 -30.84 -6.41 0.91
CA ILE A 64 -29.87 -5.34 0.59
C ILE A 64 -28.59 -5.51 1.41
N ALA A 65 -28.66 -5.95 2.66
CA ALA A 65 -27.46 -6.21 3.48
C ALA A 65 -26.66 -7.41 2.96
N GLU A 66 -27.33 -8.43 2.44
CA GLU A 66 -26.68 -9.56 1.77
C GLU A 66 -25.93 -9.11 0.50
N GLN A 67 -26.57 -8.27 -0.33
CA GLN A 67 -25.95 -7.70 -1.51
C GLN A 67 -24.73 -6.84 -1.15
N ALA A 68 -24.83 -5.97 -0.13
CA ALA A 68 -23.73 -5.13 0.33
C ALA A 68 -22.56 -5.99 0.87
N THR A 69 -22.86 -7.02 1.67
CA THR A 69 -21.86 -7.96 2.18
C THR A 69 -21.16 -8.69 1.04
N THR A 70 -21.92 -9.21 0.08
CA THR A 70 -21.38 -9.89 -1.11
C THR A 70 -20.45 -8.95 -1.92
N ALA A 71 -20.84 -7.68 -2.08
CA ALA A 71 -20.00 -6.69 -2.80
C ALA A 71 -18.66 -6.44 -2.09
N VAL A 72 -18.66 -6.33 -0.75
CA VAL A 72 -17.43 -6.15 0.03
C VAL A 72 -16.52 -7.38 -0.07
N GLU A 73 -17.07 -8.59 0.11
CA GLU A 73 -16.27 -9.82 0.05
C GLU A 73 -15.75 -10.10 -1.38
N ASN A 74 -16.53 -9.79 -2.42
CA ASN A 74 -16.05 -9.85 -3.79
C ASN A 74 -14.90 -8.85 -4.04
N SER A 75 -14.96 -7.67 -3.44
CA SER A 75 -13.88 -6.68 -3.54
C SER A 75 -12.63 -7.16 -2.83
N ARG A 76 -12.77 -7.76 -1.65
CA ARG A 76 -11.66 -8.40 -0.90
C ARG A 76 -11.00 -9.50 -1.72
N ALA A 77 -11.79 -10.40 -2.29
CA ALA A 77 -11.30 -11.48 -3.14
C ALA A 77 -10.63 -10.97 -4.44
N ALA A 78 -11.14 -9.87 -5.01
CA ALA A 78 -10.52 -9.23 -6.16
C ALA A 78 -9.14 -8.63 -5.82
N LEU A 79 -9.03 -7.96 -4.67
CA LEU A 79 -7.77 -7.40 -4.18
C LEU A 79 -6.75 -8.50 -3.85
N ALA A 80 -7.17 -9.58 -3.19
CA ALA A 80 -6.30 -10.72 -2.92
C ALA A 80 -5.68 -11.26 -4.22
N ARG A 81 -6.51 -11.54 -5.23
CA ARG A 81 -6.01 -11.97 -6.55
C ARG A 81 -5.11 -10.94 -7.22
N PHE A 82 -5.43 -9.65 -7.07
CA PHE A 82 -4.69 -8.57 -7.72
C PHE A 82 -3.27 -8.41 -7.18
N VAL A 83 -3.05 -8.69 -5.89
CA VAL A 83 -1.72 -8.60 -5.26
C VAL A 83 -1.06 -9.97 -5.06
N GLY A 84 -1.65 -11.06 -5.55
CA GLY A 84 -1.11 -12.41 -5.39
C GLY A 84 -1.17 -12.94 -3.95
N ALA A 85 -2.12 -12.45 -3.13
CA ALA A 85 -2.31 -12.94 -1.77
C ALA A 85 -2.85 -14.38 -1.78
N PRO A 86 -2.30 -15.30 -0.97
CA PRO A 86 -2.77 -16.68 -0.87
C PRO A 86 -4.23 -16.80 -0.41
N GLU A 87 -4.61 -16.00 0.59
CA GLU A 87 -5.92 -16.07 1.23
C GLU A 87 -6.61 -14.70 1.24
N THR A 88 -7.94 -14.70 1.13
CA THR A 88 -8.72 -13.46 1.20
C THR A 88 -8.74 -12.86 2.60
N THR A 89 -8.57 -13.66 3.63
CA THR A 89 -8.50 -13.24 5.04
C THR A 89 -7.27 -12.41 5.35
N GLU A 90 -6.25 -12.47 4.51
CA GLU A 90 -5.03 -11.66 4.62
C GLU A 90 -5.22 -10.21 4.16
N ILE A 91 -6.37 -9.88 3.58
CA ILE A 91 -6.71 -8.51 3.15
C ILE A 91 -7.51 -7.79 4.24
N VAL A 92 -6.93 -6.75 4.79
CA VAL A 92 -7.56 -5.87 5.78
C VAL A 92 -7.85 -4.50 5.15
N PHE A 93 -9.11 -4.07 5.17
CA PHE A 93 -9.47 -2.73 4.72
C PHE A 93 -9.14 -1.68 5.78
N ALA A 94 -8.52 -0.60 5.33
CA ALA A 94 -8.22 0.59 6.11
C ALA A 94 -8.72 1.84 5.37
N LYS A 95 -8.64 3.02 5.96
CA LYS A 95 -9.02 4.28 5.30
C LYS A 95 -7.99 4.76 4.27
N ASN A 96 -6.74 4.39 4.45
CA ASN A 96 -5.61 4.71 3.58
C ASN A 96 -4.37 3.91 4.02
N ALA A 97 -3.28 4.00 3.26
CA ALA A 97 -2.01 3.35 3.62
C ALA A 97 -1.43 3.86 4.96
N THR A 98 -1.63 5.14 5.28
CA THR A 98 -1.19 5.71 6.57
C THR A 98 -1.86 5.00 7.75
N GLU A 99 -3.20 4.78 7.69
CA GLU A 99 -3.89 4.01 8.73
C GLU A 99 -3.42 2.56 8.76
N ALA A 100 -3.18 1.94 7.61
CA ALA A 100 -2.69 0.58 7.53
C ALA A 100 -1.31 0.41 8.20
N ILE A 101 -0.36 1.33 7.97
CA ILE A 101 0.94 1.34 8.64
C ILE A 101 0.78 1.59 10.15
N ASN A 102 -0.05 2.56 10.52
CA ASN A 102 -0.34 2.82 11.94
C ASN A 102 -0.98 1.60 12.62
N LEU A 103 -1.83 0.84 11.92
CA LEU A 103 -2.41 -0.39 12.45
C LEU A 103 -1.31 -1.39 12.80
N VAL A 104 -0.34 -1.63 11.91
CA VAL A 104 0.80 -2.51 12.20
C VAL A 104 1.64 -1.97 13.35
N ALA A 105 1.95 -0.67 13.37
CA ALA A 105 2.74 -0.07 14.42
C ALA A 105 2.05 -0.14 15.79
N HIS A 106 0.71 0.07 15.84
CA HIS A 106 -0.05 0.09 17.09
C HIS A 106 -0.49 -1.30 17.58
N SER A 107 -0.63 -2.29 16.70
CA SER A 107 -0.91 -3.68 17.10
C SER A 107 0.40 -4.46 17.27
N TRP A 108 0.96 -4.95 16.17
CA TRP A 108 2.16 -5.78 16.19
C TRP A 108 3.36 -5.04 16.82
N GLY A 109 3.61 -3.78 16.40
CA GLY A 109 4.75 -3.01 16.90
C GLY A 109 4.71 -2.79 18.41
N ARG A 110 3.60 -2.36 18.98
CA ARG A 110 3.47 -2.18 20.43
C ARG A 110 3.56 -3.47 21.23
N THR A 111 3.14 -4.58 20.66
CA THR A 111 3.18 -5.88 21.33
C THR A 111 4.58 -6.48 21.31
N ASN A 112 5.31 -6.32 20.20
CA ASN A 112 6.52 -7.08 19.93
C ASN A 112 7.81 -6.26 19.99
N LEU A 113 7.74 -4.91 20.04
CA LEU A 113 8.90 -4.03 20.07
C LEU A 113 9.04 -3.30 21.40
N GLY A 114 10.28 -3.16 21.87
CA GLY A 114 10.63 -2.48 23.11
C GLY A 114 12.04 -1.88 23.09
N SER A 115 12.51 -1.47 24.27
CA SER A 115 13.84 -0.86 24.42
C SER A 115 14.94 -1.83 23.99
N GLY A 116 15.81 -1.39 23.07
CA GLY A 116 16.90 -2.18 22.49
C GLY A 116 16.56 -2.84 21.15
N ASP A 117 15.27 -2.88 20.76
CA ASP A 117 14.89 -3.30 19.42
C ASP A 117 15.06 -2.16 18.40
N VAL A 118 15.32 -2.50 17.15
CA VAL A 118 15.54 -1.54 16.05
C VAL A 118 14.47 -1.70 14.98
N VAL A 119 13.93 -0.57 14.50
CA VAL A 119 13.17 -0.47 13.25
C VAL A 119 14.06 0.19 12.22
N LEU A 120 14.32 -0.49 11.11
CA LEU A 120 15.13 0.00 10.00
C LEU A 120 14.23 0.57 8.90
N LEU A 121 14.40 1.85 8.60
CA LEU A 121 13.70 2.59 7.54
C LEU A 121 14.65 2.95 6.41
N THR A 122 14.12 3.40 5.27
CA THR A 122 14.94 4.06 4.25
C THR A 122 14.78 5.58 4.31
N ALA A 123 15.80 6.33 3.89
CA ALA A 123 15.75 7.79 3.84
C ALA A 123 14.80 8.33 2.74
N MET A 124 14.25 7.45 1.88
CA MET A 124 13.31 7.83 0.82
C MET A 124 11.83 7.55 1.18
N GLU A 125 11.53 7.17 2.43
CA GLU A 125 10.18 6.83 2.84
C GLU A 125 9.23 8.05 2.81
N HIS A 126 7.97 7.78 2.47
CA HIS A 126 6.90 8.74 2.72
C HIS A 126 6.68 8.89 4.24
N HIS A 127 6.31 10.09 4.71
CA HIS A 127 6.06 10.36 6.14
C HIS A 127 5.09 9.36 6.78
N ALA A 128 4.15 8.79 6.03
CA ALA A 128 3.24 7.75 6.51
C ALA A 128 3.97 6.50 7.00
N ASN A 129 5.17 6.21 6.43
CA ASN A 129 6.03 5.10 6.82
C ASN A 129 7.25 5.54 7.65
N ILE A 130 7.23 6.74 8.19
CA ILE A 130 8.25 7.27 9.11
C ILE A 130 7.64 7.55 10.49
N VAL A 131 6.63 8.41 10.51
CA VAL A 131 6.09 9.01 11.75
C VAL A 131 5.54 7.95 12.73
N PRO A 132 4.82 6.89 12.32
CA PRO A 132 4.35 5.87 13.25
C PRO A 132 5.50 5.18 14.00
N TRP A 133 6.61 4.92 13.33
CA TRP A 133 7.79 4.29 13.92
C TRP A 133 8.54 5.23 14.86
N GLN A 134 8.64 6.52 14.52
CA GLN A 134 9.19 7.53 15.42
C GLN A 134 8.33 7.71 16.68
N GLN A 135 7.01 7.66 16.56
CA GLN A 135 6.11 7.69 17.72
C GLN A 135 6.30 6.46 18.60
N LEU A 136 6.37 5.28 18.00
CA LEU A 136 6.64 4.03 18.71
C LEU A 136 8.01 4.06 19.40
N ALA A 137 9.03 4.61 18.72
CA ALA A 137 10.36 4.81 19.29
C ALA A 137 10.32 5.69 20.56
N ALA A 138 9.66 6.82 20.49
CA ALA A 138 9.48 7.73 21.63
C ALA A 138 8.69 7.10 22.79
N GLU A 139 7.70 6.26 22.48
CA GLU A 139 6.81 5.61 23.45
C GLU A 139 7.46 4.39 24.12
N ARG A 140 8.21 3.58 23.36
CA ARG A 140 8.69 2.26 23.77
C ARG A 140 10.20 2.15 23.91
N GLY A 141 10.96 3.20 23.53
CA GLY A 141 12.43 3.17 23.55
C GLY A 141 13.05 2.34 22.43
N VAL A 142 12.31 2.13 21.33
CA VAL A 142 12.81 1.49 20.11
C VAL A 142 13.76 2.45 19.40
N GLU A 143 14.83 1.94 18.81
CA GLU A 143 15.72 2.72 17.93
C GLU A 143 15.13 2.78 16.52
N VAL A 144 15.21 3.94 15.86
CA VAL A 144 14.94 4.08 14.42
C VAL A 144 16.27 4.29 13.70
N ARG A 145 16.59 3.37 12.80
CA ARG A 145 17.82 3.41 12.00
C ARG A 145 17.47 3.59 10.53
N TRP A 146 18.42 4.08 9.72
CA TRP A 146 18.15 4.51 8.36
C TRP A 146 19.09 3.90 7.35
N ILE A 147 18.56 3.36 6.25
CA ILE A 147 19.31 3.05 5.04
C ILE A 147 19.44 4.37 4.26
N PRO A 148 20.66 4.85 3.99
CA PRO A 148 20.87 6.10 3.28
C PRO A 148 20.50 5.99 1.79
N VAL A 149 20.34 7.15 1.14
CA VAL A 149 20.18 7.29 -0.31
C VAL A 149 21.43 7.92 -0.87
N GLY A 150 22.01 7.32 -1.90
CA GLY A 150 23.16 7.86 -2.61
C GLY A 150 22.80 9.04 -3.51
N ASP A 151 23.81 9.73 -4.01
CA ASP A 151 23.66 10.86 -4.92
C ASP A 151 23.00 10.49 -6.25
N ASP A 152 23.01 9.21 -6.61
CA ASP A 152 22.33 8.63 -7.76
C ASP A 152 20.83 8.36 -7.54
N GLY A 153 20.31 8.63 -6.33
CA GLY A 153 18.92 8.42 -5.95
C GLY A 153 18.56 6.96 -5.65
N HIS A 154 19.53 6.06 -5.52
CA HIS A 154 19.33 4.68 -5.10
C HIS A 154 19.65 4.50 -3.61
N LEU A 155 19.11 3.43 -3.00
CA LEU A 155 19.48 3.06 -1.64
C LEU A 155 20.94 2.62 -1.60
N ASP A 156 21.69 3.15 -0.63
CA ASP A 156 23.03 2.63 -0.33
C ASP A 156 22.88 1.40 0.59
N LEU A 157 22.99 0.24 -0.01
CA LEU A 157 22.86 -1.06 0.65
C LEU A 157 24.21 -1.69 0.98
N SER A 158 25.32 -0.94 0.81
CA SER A 158 26.69 -1.47 0.99
C SER A 158 27.00 -1.87 2.44
N ASP A 159 26.33 -1.27 3.42
CA ASP A 159 26.48 -1.55 4.86
C ASP A 159 25.21 -2.18 5.49
N LEU A 160 24.38 -2.82 4.65
CA LEU A 160 23.08 -3.35 5.13
C LEU A 160 23.24 -4.38 6.24
N ASP A 161 24.23 -5.26 6.16
CA ASP A 161 24.49 -6.28 7.17
C ASP A 161 24.72 -5.67 8.57
N HIS A 162 25.45 -4.55 8.64
CA HIS A 162 25.66 -3.83 9.89
C HIS A 162 24.40 -3.07 10.34
N LEU A 163 23.66 -2.47 9.39
CA LEU A 163 22.41 -1.77 9.67
C LEU A 163 21.33 -2.70 10.23
N LEU A 164 21.38 -4.00 9.91
CA LEU A 164 20.45 -5.03 10.35
C LEU A 164 20.75 -5.54 11.78
N ASP A 165 21.84 -5.16 12.42
CA ASP A 165 22.12 -5.61 13.78
C ASP A 165 21.05 -5.13 14.77
N GLY A 166 20.39 -6.09 15.45
CA GLY A 166 19.30 -5.84 16.39
C GLY A 166 17.96 -5.42 15.74
N VAL A 167 17.85 -5.44 14.41
CA VAL A 167 16.61 -5.09 13.70
C VAL A 167 15.53 -6.14 13.92
N ARG A 168 14.32 -5.68 14.21
CA ARG A 168 13.12 -6.49 14.37
C ARG A 168 12.08 -6.23 13.25
N LEU A 169 12.18 -5.07 12.61
CA LEU A 169 11.33 -4.71 11.47
C LEU A 169 12.12 -3.85 10.50
N VAL A 170 12.06 -4.19 9.21
CA VAL A 170 12.44 -3.32 8.10
C VAL A 170 11.16 -2.77 7.48
N ALA A 171 11.05 -1.45 7.32
CA ALA A 171 9.93 -0.84 6.62
C ALA A 171 10.44 -0.02 5.42
N VAL A 172 10.01 -0.41 4.21
CA VAL A 172 10.56 0.10 2.95
C VAL A 172 9.46 0.39 1.93
N SER A 173 9.59 1.49 1.18
CA SER A 173 8.74 1.78 0.03
C SER A 173 9.16 0.94 -1.19
N ALA A 174 8.19 0.29 -1.85
CA ALA A 174 8.46 -0.45 -3.09
C ALA A 174 8.80 0.47 -4.28
N ALA A 175 8.31 1.70 -4.25
CA ALA A 175 8.63 2.74 -5.22
C ALA A 175 8.60 4.11 -4.53
N SER A 176 9.65 4.90 -4.71
CA SER A 176 9.71 6.25 -4.14
C SER A 176 8.69 7.18 -4.81
N ASN A 177 7.90 7.88 -4.03
CA ASN A 177 6.95 8.89 -4.54
C ASN A 177 7.66 10.18 -5.02
N VAL A 178 8.93 10.36 -4.72
CA VAL A 178 9.73 11.55 -5.08
C VAL A 178 10.70 11.22 -6.21
N LEU A 179 11.48 10.16 -6.05
CA LEU A 179 12.56 9.79 -6.95
C LEU A 179 12.12 8.82 -8.07
N GLY A 180 11.04 8.06 -7.85
CA GLY A 180 10.63 6.99 -8.76
C GLY A 180 11.52 5.74 -8.68
N THR A 181 12.53 5.74 -7.81
CA THR A 181 13.42 4.60 -7.58
C THR A 181 12.66 3.40 -7.06
N LEU A 182 13.00 2.22 -7.56
CA LEU A 182 12.42 0.93 -7.20
C LEU A 182 13.45 0.13 -6.38
N PRO A 183 13.34 0.07 -5.04
CA PRO A 183 14.21 -0.76 -4.22
C PRO A 183 14.05 -2.26 -4.52
N PRO A 184 15.09 -3.07 -4.30
CA PRO A 184 15.06 -4.51 -4.52
C PRO A 184 14.35 -5.22 -3.34
N ILE A 185 13.01 -5.16 -3.31
CA ILE A 185 12.18 -5.57 -2.18
C ILE A 185 12.48 -7.01 -1.74
N ARG A 186 12.48 -7.98 -2.68
CA ARG A 186 12.77 -9.37 -2.34
C ARG A 186 14.11 -9.53 -1.63
N TRP A 187 15.15 -8.90 -2.12
CA TRP A 187 16.48 -8.99 -1.51
C TRP A 187 16.53 -8.36 -0.11
N ILE A 188 15.81 -7.21 0.09
CA ILE A 188 15.71 -6.57 1.41
C ILE A 188 14.91 -7.44 2.39
N ALA A 189 13.82 -8.08 1.94
CA ALA A 189 13.04 -9.01 2.75
C ALA A 189 13.88 -10.24 3.15
N ASP A 190 14.61 -10.85 2.21
CA ASP A 190 15.51 -11.96 2.49
C ASP A 190 16.58 -11.58 3.54
N ALA A 191 17.16 -10.39 3.42
CA ALA A 191 18.15 -9.89 4.40
C ALA A 191 17.53 -9.64 5.79
N ALA A 192 16.31 -9.08 5.85
CA ALA A 192 15.57 -8.90 7.09
C ALA A 192 15.27 -10.26 7.76
N HIS A 193 14.76 -11.21 7.00
CA HIS A 193 14.44 -12.55 7.50
C HIS A 193 15.67 -13.32 7.97
N ALA A 194 16.84 -13.12 7.35
CA ALA A 194 18.10 -13.75 7.76
C ALA A 194 18.51 -13.39 9.20
N VAL A 195 18.08 -12.22 9.70
CA VAL A 195 18.31 -11.78 11.09
C VAL A 195 17.06 -11.95 11.99
N GLY A 196 15.98 -12.57 11.48
CA GLY A 196 14.72 -12.79 12.21
C GLY A 196 13.84 -11.54 12.31
N ALA A 197 14.10 -10.51 11.50
CA ALA A 197 13.27 -9.31 11.38
C ALA A 197 12.13 -9.53 10.39
N LEU A 198 11.01 -8.81 10.59
CA LEU A 198 9.92 -8.72 9.61
C LEU A 198 10.18 -7.63 8.58
N CYS A 199 9.49 -7.72 7.42
CA CYS A 199 9.54 -6.74 6.35
C CYS A 199 8.14 -6.19 6.06
N LEU A 200 7.96 -4.86 6.24
CA LEU A 200 6.77 -4.12 5.82
C LEU A 200 7.09 -3.32 4.56
N VAL A 201 6.22 -3.43 3.56
CA VAL A 201 6.40 -2.75 2.27
C VAL A 201 5.29 -1.73 2.05
N ASP A 202 5.63 -0.44 1.93
CA ASP A 202 4.71 0.57 1.40
C ASP A 202 4.72 0.51 -0.14
N ALA A 203 3.69 -0.11 -0.68
CA ALA A 203 3.49 -0.30 -2.12
C ALA A 203 2.55 0.74 -2.75
N SER A 204 2.30 1.88 -2.07
CA SER A 204 1.34 2.90 -2.53
C SER A 204 1.65 3.48 -3.90
N GLN A 205 2.92 3.52 -4.30
CA GLN A 205 3.34 3.94 -5.63
C GLN A 205 3.64 2.76 -6.57
N TRP A 206 3.82 1.56 -6.04
CA TRP A 206 4.08 0.38 -6.86
C TRP A 206 2.80 -0.22 -7.44
N VAL A 207 1.82 -0.52 -6.59
CA VAL A 207 0.57 -1.23 -6.96
C VAL A 207 -0.18 -0.57 -8.13
N PRO A 208 -0.23 0.77 -8.26
CA PRO A 208 -0.85 1.42 -9.42
C PRO A 208 -0.12 1.23 -10.75
N HIS A 209 1.17 0.87 -10.73
CA HIS A 209 2.03 0.97 -11.91
C HIS A 209 2.66 -0.38 -12.33
N GLN A 210 2.78 -1.32 -11.40
CA GLN A 210 3.49 -2.58 -11.62
C GLN A 210 2.66 -3.78 -11.16
N PRO A 211 2.78 -4.94 -11.82
CA PRO A 211 2.25 -6.19 -11.29
C PRO A 211 2.79 -6.43 -9.89
N THR A 212 1.91 -6.86 -8.99
CA THR A 212 2.24 -7.09 -7.59
C THR A 212 2.01 -8.55 -7.27
N ASP A 213 3.01 -9.18 -6.65
CA ASP A 213 2.93 -10.55 -6.13
C ASP A 213 3.61 -10.56 -4.75
N VAL A 214 2.78 -10.51 -3.71
CA VAL A 214 3.26 -10.46 -2.32
C VAL A 214 4.00 -11.73 -1.91
N ALA A 215 3.61 -12.88 -2.49
CA ALA A 215 4.30 -14.15 -2.26
C ALA A 215 5.70 -14.16 -2.88
N ALA A 216 5.86 -13.56 -4.08
CA ALA A 216 7.18 -13.43 -4.72
C ALA A 216 8.10 -12.45 -3.99
N TRP A 217 7.55 -11.44 -3.32
CA TRP A 217 8.33 -10.54 -2.47
C TRP A 217 8.78 -11.17 -1.17
N ASP A 218 8.04 -12.18 -0.70
CA ASP A 218 8.29 -12.85 0.58
C ASP A 218 8.44 -11.86 1.75
N CYS A 219 7.59 -10.86 1.76
CA CYS A 219 7.49 -9.88 2.85
C CYS A 219 6.35 -10.26 3.79
N ASP A 220 6.21 -9.55 4.90
CA ASP A 220 5.27 -9.90 5.98
C ASP A 220 4.03 -9.02 5.98
N PHE A 221 4.19 -7.75 5.57
CA PHE A 221 3.12 -6.77 5.43
C PHE A 221 3.29 -5.96 4.15
N VAL A 222 2.19 -5.71 3.45
CA VAL A 222 2.15 -4.79 2.30
C VAL A 222 0.99 -3.82 2.49
N VAL A 223 1.24 -2.53 2.29
CA VAL A 223 0.21 -1.50 2.38
C VAL A 223 0.10 -0.72 1.08
N PHE A 224 -1.12 -0.33 0.71
CA PHE A 224 -1.36 0.54 -0.43
C PHE A 224 -2.68 1.30 -0.29
N THR A 225 -2.94 2.25 -1.19
CA THR A 225 -4.10 3.14 -1.09
C THR A 225 -4.90 3.22 -2.38
N GLY A 226 -6.22 3.20 -2.27
CA GLY A 226 -7.14 3.20 -3.41
C GLY A 226 -7.05 4.46 -4.27
N HIS A 227 -6.85 5.64 -3.66
CA HIS A 227 -6.89 6.90 -4.41
C HIS A 227 -5.72 7.11 -5.38
N LYS A 228 -4.66 6.30 -5.31
CA LYS A 228 -3.54 6.31 -6.26
C LYS A 228 -3.72 5.29 -7.38
N MET A 229 -4.59 4.29 -7.22
CA MET A 229 -4.89 3.25 -8.19
C MET A 229 -6.31 3.38 -8.79
N CYS A 230 -6.70 4.59 -9.15
CA CYS A 230 -8.00 4.95 -9.73
C CYS A 230 -9.21 4.73 -8.82
N GLY A 231 -9.03 4.28 -7.58
CA GLY A 231 -10.07 4.08 -6.58
C GLY A 231 -10.45 5.36 -5.83
N PRO A 232 -11.48 5.33 -4.98
CA PRO A 232 -11.90 6.49 -4.18
C PRO A 232 -10.87 6.82 -3.09
N THR A 233 -10.99 8.03 -2.52
CA THR A 233 -10.38 8.37 -1.23
C THR A 233 -11.10 7.64 -0.11
N GLY A 234 -10.45 7.49 1.05
CA GLY A 234 -11.05 6.83 2.21
C GLY A 234 -10.97 5.29 2.16
N VAL A 235 -10.17 4.74 1.26
CA VAL A 235 -9.88 3.29 1.18
C VAL A 235 -8.39 3.06 1.07
N GLY A 236 -7.87 2.25 1.98
CA GLY A 236 -6.55 1.66 1.95
C GLY A 236 -6.63 0.16 2.20
N VAL A 237 -5.54 -0.52 1.98
CA VAL A 237 -5.41 -1.96 2.15
C VAL A 237 -4.12 -2.25 2.91
N LEU A 238 -4.23 -3.14 3.89
CA LEU A 238 -3.13 -3.90 4.44
C LEU A 238 -3.31 -5.35 3.97
N TRP A 239 -2.30 -5.89 3.35
CA TRP A 239 -2.07 -7.33 3.30
C TRP A 239 -1.09 -7.70 4.41
N GLY A 240 -1.35 -8.77 5.12
CA GLY A 240 -0.45 -9.31 6.12
C GLY A 240 -0.54 -10.83 6.13
N ARG A 241 0.55 -11.50 6.43
CA ARG A 241 0.57 -12.95 6.60
C ARG A 241 -0.42 -13.37 7.69
N SER A 242 -1.17 -14.44 7.47
CA SER A 242 -2.21 -14.91 8.39
C SER A 242 -1.71 -15.11 9.82
N ASP A 243 -0.52 -15.70 10.00
CA ASP A 243 0.07 -15.95 11.31
C ASP A 243 0.41 -14.66 12.08
N LEU A 244 0.66 -13.56 11.38
CA LEU A 244 0.93 -12.25 11.98
C LEU A 244 -0.34 -11.44 12.24
N LEU A 245 -1.40 -11.67 11.49
CA LEU A 245 -2.69 -11.03 11.71
C LEU A 245 -3.47 -11.63 12.88
N ASP A 246 -3.19 -12.88 13.23
CA ASP A 246 -3.82 -13.62 14.32
C ASP A 246 -3.08 -13.46 15.67
N SER A 247 -1.91 -12.77 15.70
CA SER A 247 -1.03 -12.63 16.87
C SER A 247 -1.32 -11.43 17.79
#